data_29025cb7c6791a3edfe7a814cae62986
#
_entry.id   29025cb7c6791a3edfe7a814cae62986
#
_cell.length_a   1.000
_cell.length_b   1.000
_cell.length_c   1.000
_cell.angle_alpha   90.00
_cell.angle_beta   90.00
_cell.angle_gamma   90.00
#
_symmetry.space_group_name_H-M   'P 1'
#
loop_
_entity.id
_entity.type
_entity.pdbx_description
1 polymer ?
#
loop_
_entity_poly.entity_id
_entity_poly.type
_entity_poly.pdbx_seq_one_letter_code
_entity_poly.pdbx_strand_id
1 'polypeptide(L)'
;PIKFTEDNYALPTLVDFLEMYGVGKVEQLNAIFRWQMSNPTATLQAPIGIDSHGMLFKLDIHEKTHGPHGLIAGMTGSGKSEFIITYVLSLAVNYHPNDVSFILIDYKGGGLAGAFKNEDTGVKLPHLAGTITNLDTLEMNRSLVSIQSELRRRQSIFNEARQALNEGTIDIYKYQKFYHEGLVKEPISH
;
A
#
# COMPACT_ATOMS: atom_id res chain seq x y z
N PRO A 1 -5.13 11.02 -24.99
CA PRO A 1 -5.69 12.14 -24.25
C PRO A 1 -7.20 12.08 -24.36
N ILE A 2 -7.88 11.86 -23.24
CA ILE A 2 -9.34 11.89 -23.16
C ILE A 2 -9.74 13.33 -23.42
N LYS A 3 -10.44 13.59 -24.53
CA LYS A 3 -11.00 14.91 -24.81
C LYS A 3 -12.27 15.07 -23.99
N PHE A 4 -12.19 15.85 -22.91
CA PHE A 4 -13.38 16.35 -22.23
C PHE A 4 -13.90 17.57 -22.99
N THR A 5 -15.17 17.50 -23.44
CA THR A 5 -15.89 18.68 -23.93
C THR A 5 -16.34 19.52 -22.74
N GLU A 6 -16.27 20.83 -22.84
CA GLU A 6 -16.44 21.81 -21.75
C GLU A 6 -17.75 21.76 -20.94
N ASP A 7 -18.70 20.87 -21.27
CA ASP A 7 -20.04 20.85 -20.67
C ASP A 7 -20.38 19.60 -19.83
N ASN A 8 -19.43 18.67 -19.58
CA ASN A 8 -19.71 17.48 -18.80
C ASN A 8 -18.66 17.28 -17.69
N TYR A 9 -18.93 17.85 -16.51
CA TYR A 9 -18.23 17.52 -15.26
C TYR A 9 -18.61 16.13 -14.71
N ALA A 10 -19.12 15.23 -15.54
CA ALA A 10 -19.44 13.86 -15.14
C ALA A 10 -18.17 13.05 -14.98
N LEU A 11 -18.01 12.42 -13.82
CA LEU A 11 -16.96 11.43 -13.59
C LEU A 11 -17.11 10.29 -14.61
N PRO A 12 -16.00 9.73 -15.13
CA PRO A 12 -16.06 8.57 -16.00
C PRO A 12 -16.68 7.38 -15.26
N THR A 13 -17.44 6.57 -15.96
CA THR A 13 -18.09 5.39 -15.38
C THR A 13 -17.11 4.26 -15.09
N LEU A 14 -15.99 4.23 -15.79
CA LEU A 14 -14.91 3.26 -15.65
C LEU A 14 -13.57 3.95 -15.95
N VAL A 15 -12.57 3.63 -15.16
CA VAL A 15 -11.17 4.01 -15.40
C VAL A 15 -10.33 2.74 -15.30
N ASP A 16 -9.73 2.32 -16.43
CA ASP A 16 -8.81 1.19 -16.43
C ASP A 16 -7.51 1.55 -15.68
N PHE A 17 -6.97 0.58 -14.94
CA PHE A 17 -5.75 0.80 -14.13
C PHE A 17 -4.55 1.22 -14.99
N LEU A 18 -4.33 0.57 -16.12
CA LEU A 18 -3.22 0.90 -17.01
C LEU A 18 -3.44 2.24 -17.71
N GLU A 19 -4.67 2.54 -18.09
CA GLU A 19 -5.06 3.83 -18.67
C GLU A 19 -4.82 4.98 -17.68
N MET A 20 -5.15 4.77 -16.41
CA MET A 20 -4.85 5.74 -15.33
C MET A 20 -3.36 6.09 -15.26
N TYR A 21 -2.48 5.11 -15.49
CA TYR A 21 -1.03 5.31 -15.56
C TYR A 21 -0.54 5.80 -16.94
N GLY A 22 -1.42 5.94 -17.92
CA GLY A 22 -1.08 6.36 -19.29
C GLY A 22 -0.29 5.31 -20.09
N VAL A 23 -0.44 4.03 -19.75
CA VAL A 23 0.28 2.91 -20.36
C VAL A 23 -0.69 1.87 -20.95
N GLY A 24 -0.24 1.12 -21.94
CA GLY A 24 -1.05 0.07 -22.58
C GLY A 24 -0.71 -1.35 -22.14
N LYS A 25 0.42 -1.54 -21.42
CA LYS A 25 0.89 -2.86 -20.96
C LYS A 25 1.50 -2.76 -19.57
N VAL A 26 1.44 -3.86 -18.82
CA VAL A 26 1.95 -3.93 -17.43
C VAL A 26 3.44 -3.62 -17.35
N GLU A 27 4.23 -4.07 -18.31
CA GLU A 27 5.68 -3.83 -18.35
C GLU A 27 6.03 -2.35 -18.43
N GLN A 28 5.15 -1.55 -19.03
CA GLN A 28 5.32 -0.10 -19.16
C GLN A 28 5.09 0.67 -17.86
N LEU A 29 4.50 0.03 -16.83
CA LEU A 29 4.39 0.62 -15.49
C LEU A 29 5.76 0.94 -14.89
N ASN A 30 6.80 0.19 -15.29
CA ASN A 30 8.19 0.38 -14.89
C ASN A 30 8.35 0.54 -13.36
N ALA A 31 7.80 -0.42 -12.61
CA ALA A 31 7.76 -0.38 -11.15
C ALA A 31 9.15 -0.22 -10.52
N ILE A 32 10.17 -0.90 -11.04
CA ILE A 32 11.54 -0.81 -10.51
C ILE A 32 12.06 0.63 -10.56
N PHE A 33 11.84 1.34 -11.66
CA PHE A 33 12.23 2.74 -11.76
C PHE A 33 11.45 3.62 -10.78
N ARG A 34 10.15 3.38 -10.64
CA ARG A 34 9.31 4.12 -9.66
C ARG A 34 9.78 3.90 -8.24
N TRP A 35 10.14 2.69 -7.87
CA TRP A 35 10.68 2.36 -6.54
C TRP A 35 11.98 3.10 -6.24
N GLN A 36 12.88 3.20 -7.24
CA GLN A 36 14.15 3.95 -7.10
C GLN A 36 13.92 5.46 -6.93
N MET A 37 12.87 6.01 -7.51
CA MET A 37 12.53 7.43 -7.45
C MET A 37 11.61 7.79 -6.29
N SER A 38 11.03 6.81 -5.60
CA SER A 38 10.11 7.04 -4.50
C SER A 38 10.83 7.49 -3.23
N ASN A 39 10.12 8.27 -2.42
CA ASN A 39 10.60 8.65 -1.08
C ASN A 39 9.47 8.44 -0.06
N PRO A 40 9.35 7.23 0.51
CA PRO A 40 8.28 6.89 1.45
C PRO A 40 8.35 7.68 2.75
N THR A 41 9.51 8.29 3.07
CA THR A 41 9.64 9.13 4.26
C THR A 41 9.01 10.52 4.09
N ALA A 42 8.77 10.95 2.87
CA ALA A 42 8.17 12.23 2.55
C ALA A 42 6.70 12.12 2.14
N THR A 43 6.32 11.04 1.44
CA THR A 43 4.96 10.83 0.91
C THR A 43 4.70 9.35 0.66
N LEU A 44 3.47 8.93 0.89
CA LEU A 44 2.93 7.61 0.56
C LEU A 44 1.74 7.74 -0.40
N GLN A 45 1.84 8.71 -1.32
CA GLN A 45 0.79 8.98 -2.30
C GLN A 45 0.77 7.94 -3.41
N ALA A 46 -0.43 7.51 -3.78
CA ALA A 46 -0.67 6.64 -4.92
C ALA A 46 -1.93 7.06 -5.69
N PRO A 47 -1.93 7.01 -7.03
CA PRO A 47 -3.13 7.28 -7.83
C PRO A 47 -4.21 6.26 -7.52
N ILE A 48 -5.46 6.72 -7.38
CA ILE A 48 -6.63 5.88 -7.11
C ILE A 48 -7.75 6.10 -8.13
N GLY A 49 -7.58 7.04 -9.03
CA GLY A 49 -8.56 7.39 -10.04
C GLY A 49 -8.24 8.71 -10.71
N ILE A 50 -9.23 9.25 -11.39
CA ILE A 50 -9.17 10.58 -11.99
C ILE A 50 -10.33 11.43 -11.46
N ASP A 51 -10.11 12.73 -11.35
CA ASP A 51 -11.14 13.69 -10.96
C ASP A 51 -12.03 14.13 -12.13
N SER A 52 -13.00 15.00 -11.88
CA SER A 52 -13.90 15.55 -12.91
C SER A 52 -13.19 16.36 -14.00
N HIS A 53 -11.94 16.74 -13.80
CA HIS A 53 -11.12 17.46 -14.79
C HIS A 53 -10.17 16.52 -15.56
N GLY A 54 -10.27 15.21 -15.33
CA GLY A 54 -9.37 14.22 -15.95
C GLY A 54 -7.96 14.17 -15.35
N MET A 55 -7.75 14.81 -14.21
CA MET A 55 -6.48 14.78 -13.51
C MET A 55 -6.39 13.58 -12.57
N LEU A 56 -5.18 13.03 -12.40
CA LEU A 56 -4.95 11.95 -11.44
C LEU A 56 -5.32 12.38 -10.02
N PHE A 57 -6.27 11.67 -9.45
CA PHE A 57 -6.57 11.80 -8.03
C PHE A 57 -5.72 10.83 -7.22
N LYS A 58 -4.94 11.36 -6.27
CA LYS A 58 -3.99 10.59 -5.46
C LYS A 58 -4.41 10.60 -4.00
N LEU A 59 -4.31 9.44 -3.37
CA LEU A 59 -4.46 9.30 -1.93
C LEU A 59 -3.09 9.12 -1.31
N ASP A 60 -2.80 9.88 -0.26
CA ASP A 60 -1.54 9.83 0.48
C ASP A 60 -1.81 9.41 1.92
N ILE A 61 -1.41 8.18 2.29
CA ILE A 61 -1.59 7.66 3.66
C ILE A 61 -0.49 8.09 4.62
N HIS A 62 0.40 8.96 4.21
CA HIS A 62 1.37 9.54 5.13
C HIS A 62 0.65 10.31 6.25
N GLU A 63 1.14 10.17 7.50
CA GLU A 63 0.51 10.77 8.70
C GLU A 63 0.32 12.28 8.62
N LYS A 64 1.15 12.98 7.84
CA LYS A 64 1.11 14.44 7.65
C LYS A 64 0.14 14.90 6.57
N THR A 65 -0.55 13.96 5.91
CA THR A 65 -1.48 14.24 4.82
C THR A 65 -2.86 13.65 5.08
N HIS A 66 -3.28 12.60 4.36
CA HIS A 66 -4.60 11.99 4.50
C HIS A 66 -4.63 10.84 5.51
N GLY A 67 -3.48 10.34 5.91
CA GLY A 67 -3.34 9.18 6.78
C GLY A 67 -3.10 9.50 8.25
N PRO A 68 -2.67 8.50 9.05
CA PRO A 68 -2.34 7.14 8.61
C PRO A 68 -3.56 6.20 8.51
N HIS A 69 -4.77 6.64 8.88
CA HIS A 69 -5.97 5.81 8.92
C HIS A 69 -7.00 6.26 7.89
N GLY A 70 -7.78 5.32 7.38
CA GLY A 70 -8.87 5.58 6.44
C GLY A 70 -10.08 4.71 6.72
N LEU A 71 -11.26 5.21 6.35
CA LEU A 71 -12.51 4.46 6.37
C LEU A 71 -13.14 4.48 4.99
N ILE A 72 -13.44 3.30 4.46
CA ILE A 72 -14.13 3.13 3.18
C ILE A 72 -15.51 2.55 3.45
N ALA A 73 -16.55 3.30 3.15
CA ALA A 73 -17.94 2.90 3.34
C ALA A 73 -18.71 2.90 2.01
N GLY A 74 -19.66 2.00 1.88
CA GLY A 74 -20.51 1.89 0.70
C GLY A 74 -21.37 0.63 0.74
N MET A 75 -22.42 0.58 -0.05
CA MET A 75 -23.31 -0.57 -0.18
C MET A 75 -22.60 -1.78 -0.82
N THR A 76 -23.18 -2.97 -0.70
CA THR A 76 -22.72 -4.13 -1.47
C THR A 76 -22.80 -3.83 -2.97
N GLY A 77 -21.75 -4.19 -3.72
CA GLY A 77 -21.68 -3.91 -5.15
C GLY A 77 -21.25 -2.47 -5.51
N SER A 78 -20.95 -1.61 -4.54
CA SER A 78 -20.52 -0.22 -4.81
C SER A 78 -19.06 -0.05 -5.23
N GLY A 79 -18.30 -1.15 -5.43
CA GLY A 79 -16.91 -1.07 -5.86
C GLY A 79 -15.87 -0.95 -4.73
N LYS A 80 -16.23 -1.14 -3.45
CA LYS A 80 -15.27 -1.03 -2.33
C LYS A 80 -14.06 -1.95 -2.49
N SER A 81 -14.26 -3.20 -2.88
CA SER A 81 -13.17 -4.16 -3.08
C SER A 81 -12.29 -3.77 -4.26
N GLU A 82 -12.88 -3.33 -5.36
CA GLU A 82 -12.16 -2.82 -6.53
C GLU A 82 -11.31 -1.60 -6.18
N PHE A 83 -11.86 -0.68 -5.36
CA PHE A 83 -11.10 0.46 -4.86
C PHE A 83 -9.89 0.02 -4.04
N ILE A 84 -10.06 -0.94 -3.11
CA ILE A 84 -8.96 -1.45 -2.29
C ILE A 84 -7.90 -2.14 -3.15
N ILE A 85 -8.32 -2.96 -4.14
CA ILE A 85 -7.41 -3.61 -5.08
C ILE A 85 -6.61 -2.57 -5.86
N THR A 86 -7.28 -1.59 -6.44
CA THR A 86 -6.65 -0.48 -7.17
C THR A 86 -5.63 0.24 -6.29
N TYR A 87 -5.99 0.54 -5.05
CA TYR A 87 -5.13 1.27 -4.14
C TYR A 87 -3.88 0.47 -3.73
N VAL A 88 -4.05 -0.81 -3.37
CA VAL A 88 -2.93 -1.72 -3.03
C VAL A 88 -1.99 -1.89 -4.23
N LEU A 89 -2.53 -2.13 -5.43
CA LEU A 89 -1.73 -2.24 -6.65
C LEU A 89 -1.00 -0.93 -6.95
N SER A 90 -1.66 0.20 -6.76
CA SER A 90 -1.06 1.51 -7.00
C SER A 90 0.09 1.79 -6.04
N LEU A 91 -0.04 1.49 -4.75
CA LEU A 91 1.05 1.56 -3.80
C LEU A 91 2.19 0.61 -4.19
N ALA A 92 1.87 -0.63 -4.56
CA ALA A 92 2.88 -1.62 -4.97
C ALA A 92 3.66 -1.23 -6.23
N VAL A 93 3.02 -0.55 -7.18
CA VAL A 93 3.69 -0.01 -8.38
C VAL A 93 4.63 1.14 -8.03
N ASN A 94 4.30 1.94 -7.03
CA ASN A 94 5.05 3.16 -6.73
C ASN A 94 6.12 3.01 -5.64
N TYR A 95 6.01 2.00 -4.76
CA TYR A 95 6.94 1.82 -3.63
C TYR A 95 7.52 0.42 -3.59
N HIS A 96 8.76 0.30 -3.14
CA HIS A 96 9.44 -0.99 -2.99
C HIS A 96 8.83 -1.82 -1.85
N PRO A 97 8.80 -3.17 -1.91
CA PRO A 97 8.27 -4.01 -0.83
C PRO A 97 9.00 -3.87 0.51
N ASN A 98 10.25 -3.38 0.52
CA ASN A 98 10.95 -3.02 1.76
C ASN A 98 10.43 -1.72 2.40
N ASP A 99 9.74 -0.89 1.62
CA ASP A 99 9.21 0.40 2.07
C ASP A 99 7.74 0.31 2.45
N VAL A 100 6.95 -0.48 1.71
CA VAL A 100 5.52 -0.66 1.93
C VAL A 100 5.16 -2.13 1.82
N SER A 101 4.45 -2.65 2.80
CA SER A 101 3.93 -4.02 2.78
C SER A 101 2.48 -4.07 3.28
N PHE A 102 1.78 -5.16 2.94
CA PHE A 102 0.36 -5.30 3.24
C PHE A 102 0.08 -6.57 4.04
N ILE A 103 -0.77 -6.44 5.05
CA ILE A 103 -1.48 -7.53 5.68
C ILE A 103 -2.96 -7.34 5.33
N LEU A 104 -3.54 -8.29 4.61
CA LEU A 104 -4.94 -8.23 4.20
C LEU A 104 -5.78 -9.10 5.11
N ILE A 105 -6.81 -8.49 5.71
CA ILE A 105 -7.75 -9.19 6.59
C ILE A 105 -9.13 -9.13 5.94
N ASP A 106 -9.61 -10.26 5.42
CA ASP A 106 -10.88 -10.35 4.71
C ASP A 106 -11.84 -11.29 5.43
N TYR A 107 -12.81 -10.70 6.11
CA TYR A 107 -13.85 -11.42 6.86
C TYR A 107 -14.91 -12.12 5.99
N LYS A 108 -14.91 -11.89 4.67
CA LYS A 108 -15.93 -12.42 3.74
C LYS A 108 -15.49 -13.60 2.89
N GLY A 109 -14.37 -14.25 3.23
CA GLY A 109 -13.96 -15.48 2.56
C GLY A 109 -12.92 -15.34 1.46
N GLY A 110 -12.06 -14.32 1.52
CA GLY A 110 -10.79 -14.32 0.78
C GLY A 110 -10.84 -13.77 -0.65
N GLY A 111 -11.94 -13.18 -1.08
CA GLY A 111 -12.01 -12.61 -2.45
C GLY A 111 -11.02 -11.48 -2.68
N LEU A 112 -10.77 -10.65 -1.68
CA LEU A 112 -9.77 -9.59 -1.74
C LEU A 112 -8.34 -10.15 -1.76
N ALA A 113 -8.06 -11.15 -0.93
CA ALA A 113 -6.73 -11.78 -0.86
C ALA A 113 -6.38 -12.52 -2.15
N GLY A 114 -7.35 -13.15 -2.81
CA GLY A 114 -7.20 -13.85 -4.09
C GLY A 114 -6.77 -12.93 -5.23
N ALA A 115 -7.07 -11.64 -5.17
CA ALA A 115 -6.62 -10.69 -6.18
C ALA A 115 -5.09 -10.49 -6.21
N PHE A 116 -4.38 -10.83 -5.12
CA PHE A 116 -2.94 -10.57 -4.97
C PHE A 116 -2.10 -11.85 -4.89
N LYS A 117 -2.72 -13.01 -4.99
CA LYS A 117 -2.06 -14.31 -4.92
C LYS A 117 -2.69 -15.27 -5.93
N ASN A 118 -1.88 -15.93 -6.71
CA ASN A 118 -2.33 -17.04 -7.56
C ASN A 118 -2.17 -18.35 -6.76
N GLU A 119 -3.28 -18.98 -6.41
CA GLU A 119 -3.28 -20.22 -5.61
C GLU A 119 -2.64 -21.41 -6.34
N ASP A 120 -2.80 -21.49 -7.68
CA ASP A 120 -2.30 -22.60 -8.48
C ASP A 120 -0.77 -22.56 -8.61
N THR A 121 -0.19 -21.37 -8.77
CA THR A 121 1.25 -21.19 -8.97
C THR A 121 2.00 -20.80 -7.70
N GLY A 122 1.29 -20.41 -6.65
CA GLY A 122 1.86 -19.85 -5.42
C GLY A 122 2.49 -18.46 -5.59
N VAL A 123 2.41 -17.87 -6.79
CA VAL A 123 2.92 -16.52 -7.03
C VAL A 123 2.05 -15.50 -6.30
N LYS A 124 2.68 -14.62 -5.57
CA LYS A 124 2.00 -13.54 -4.85
C LYS A 124 2.67 -12.19 -5.07
N LEU A 125 1.92 -11.12 -4.86
CA LEU A 125 2.45 -9.76 -4.86
C LEU A 125 3.60 -9.68 -3.82
N PRO A 126 4.82 -9.21 -4.18
CA PRO A 126 5.96 -9.15 -3.27
C PRO A 126 5.70 -8.36 -1.98
N HIS A 127 4.81 -7.39 -2.04
CA HIS A 127 4.39 -6.54 -0.93
C HIS A 127 3.45 -7.26 0.07
N LEU A 128 2.91 -8.43 -0.30
CA LEU A 128 1.94 -9.14 0.54
C LEU A 128 2.67 -9.92 1.63
N ALA A 129 2.71 -9.35 2.84
CA ALA A 129 3.32 -9.97 4.01
C ALA A 129 2.45 -11.10 4.59
N GLY A 130 1.13 -10.95 4.53
CA GLY A 130 0.20 -11.98 5.01
C GLY A 130 -1.25 -11.73 4.63
N THR A 131 -2.05 -12.80 4.71
CA THR A 131 -3.50 -12.76 4.54
C THR A 131 -4.18 -13.49 5.69
N ILE A 132 -5.28 -12.96 6.18
CA ILE A 132 -6.14 -13.57 7.19
C ILE A 132 -7.55 -13.63 6.59
N THR A 133 -7.97 -14.83 6.21
CA THR A 133 -9.24 -15.03 5.49
C THR A 133 -10.25 -15.88 6.25
N ASN A 134 -9.83 -16.49 7.34
CA ASN A 134 -10.68 -17.32 8.17
C ASN A 134 -10.92 -16.67 9.54
N LEU A 135 -12.18 -16.75 10.01
CA LEU A 135 -12.65 -16.16 11.26
C LEU A 135 -12.73 -17.16 12.40
N ASP A 136 -12.10 -18.32 12.28
CA ASP A 136 -11.97 -19.20 13.42
C ASP A 136 -11.27 -18.46 14.56
N THR A 137 -11.87 -18.50 15.73
CA THR A 137 -11.37 -17.81 16.94
C THR A 137 -9.90 -18.14 17.24
N LEU A 138 -9.48 -19.37 16.93
CA LEU A 138 -8.09 -19.81 17.14
C LEU A 138 -7.13 -19.13 16.15
N GLU A 139 -7.49 -19.05 14.88
CA GLU A 139 -6.66 -18.38 13.86
C GLU A 139 -6.61 -16.87 14.08
N MET A 140 -7.73 -16.27 14.50
CA MET A 140 -7.78 -14.86 14.85
C MET A 140 -6.86 -14.54 16.03
N ASN A 141 -6.87 -15.35 17.09
CA ASN A 141 -5.97 -15.18 18.23
C ASN A 141 -4.50 -15.35 17.83
N ARG A 142 -4.16 -16.33 16.99
CA ARG A 142 -2.81 -16.53 16.45
C ARG A 142 -2.35 -15.31 15.65
N SER A 143 -3.22 -14.77 14.81
CA SER A 143 -2.95 -13.57 14.01
C SER A 143 -2.70 -12.35 14.88
N LEU A 144 -3.50 -12.13 15.91
CA LEU A 144 -3.30 -11.05 16.88
C LEU A 144 -1.97 -11.19 17.62
N VAL A 145 -1.62 -12.41 18.07
CA VAL A 145 -0.31 -12.68 18.70
C VAL A 145 0.84 -12.39 17.74
N SER A 146 0.70 -12.76 16.46
CA SER A 146 1.70 -12.48 15.44
C SER A 146 1.89 -10.98 15.21
N ILE A 147 0.81 -10.22 15.09
CA ILE A 147 0.84 -8.75 14.94
C ILE A 147 1.48 -8.12 16.19
N GLN A 148 1.11 -8.54 17.39
CA GLN A 148 1.72 -8.02 18.63
C GLN A 148 3.22 -8.35 18.71
N SER A 149 3.63 -9.53 18.27
CA SER A 149 5.04 -9.92 18.23
C SER A 149 5.82 -9.07 17.25
N GLU A 150 5.26 -8.79 16.08
CA GLU A 150 5.86 -7.89 15.09
C GLU A 150 5.98 -6.44 15.63
N LEU A 151 4.97 -5.94 16.30
CA LEU A 151 5.04 -4.61 16.93
C LEU A 151 6.17 -4.53 17.97
N ARG A 152 6.32 -5.57 18.80
CA ARG A 152 7.43 -5.66 19.78
C ARG A 152 8.79 -5.73 19.10
N ARG A 153 8.90 -6.52 18.03
CA ARG A 153 10.13 -6.63 17.22
C ARG A 153 10.53 -5.27 16.65
N ARG A 154 9.60 -4.55 16.04
CA ARG A 154 9.83 -3.19 15.51
C ARG A 154 10.27 -2.23 16.60
N GLN A 155 9.63 -2.27 17.75
CA GLN A 155 9.99 -1.41 18.89
C GLN A 155 11.42 -1.70 19.41
N SER A 156 11.83 -2.98 19.44
CA SER A 156 13.21 -3.36 19.79
C SER A 156 14.20 -2.80 18.78
N ILE A 157 13.95 -2.98 17.48
CA ILE A 157 14.81 -2.47 16.41
C ILE A 157 14.94 -0.95 16.45
N PHE A 158 13.84 -0.24 16.67
CA PHE A 158 13.89 1.23 16.79
C PHE A 158 14.69 1.66 18.02
N ASN A 159 14.57 0.96 19.15
CA ASN A 159 15.37 1.24 20.34
C ASN A 159 16.87 0.95 20.14
N GLU A 160 17.21 -0.15 19.47
CA GLU A 160 18.58 -0.48 19.13
C GLU A 160 19.19 0.57 18.17
N ALA A 161 18.48 0.97 17.13
CA ALA A 161 18.90 2.02 16.23
C ALA A 161 19.08 3.36 16.95
N ARG A 162 18.15 3.71 17.85
CA ARG A 162 18.23 4.90 18.67
C ARG A 162 19.50 4.95 19.52
N GLN A 163 19.85 3.82 20.14
CA GLN A 163 21.07 3.72 20.97
C GLN A 163 22.33 3.76 20.11
N ALA A 164 22.36 3.00 19.01
CA ALA A 164 23.51 2.90 18.13
C ALA A 164 23.86 4.24 17.45
N LEU A 165 22.84 5.00 17.07
CA LEU A 165 23.00 6.28 16.36
C LEU A 165 22.98 7.51 17.31
N ASN A 166 22.83 7.28 18.63
CA ASN A 166 22.68 8.35 19.64
C ASN A 166 21.59 9.35 19.27
N GLU A 167 20.44 8.85 18.82
CA GLU A 167 19.30 9.63 18.37
C GLU A 167 18.22 9.75 19.44
N GLY A 168 17.30 10.70 19.26
CA GLY A 168 16.09 10.81 20.05
C GLY A 168 15.06 9.73 19.68
N THR A 169 13.77 10.06 19.70
CA THR A 169 12.71 9.14 19.29
C THR A 169 12.87 8.78 17.81
N ILE A 170 12.78 7.49 17.50
CA ILE A 170 12.76 6.96 16.12
C ILE A 170 11.37 6.40 15.87
N ASP A 171 10.69 6.93 14.86
CA ASP A 171 9.48 6.40 14.24
C ASP A 171 9.81 5.66 12.94
N ILE A 172 8.80 5.13 12.26
CA ILE A 172 8.98 4.39 11.02
C ILE A 172 9.58 5.26 9.90
N TYR A 173 9.21 6.52 9.79
CA TYR A 173 9.71 7.43 8.75
C TYR A 173 11.19 7.74 8.95
N LYS A 174 11.58 8.04 10.18
CA LYS A 174 12.98 8.29 10.55
C LYS A 174 13.83 7.04 10.38
N TYR A 175 13.29 5.87 10.75
CA TYR A 175 13.99 4.60 10.58
C TYR A 175 14.22 4.27 9.10
N GLN A 176 13.21 4.42 8.25
CA GLN A 176 13.36 4.22 6.80
C GLN A 176 14.35 5.19 6.18
N LYS A 177 14.38 6.45 6.63
CA LYS A 177 15.41 7.39 6.21
C LYS A 177 16.80 6.84 6.51
N PHE A 178 17.05 6.34 7.71
CA PHE A 178 18.32 5.73 8.10
C PHE A 178 18.64 4.49 7.28
N TYR A 179 17.63 3.70 6.93
CA TYR A 179 17.82 2.54 6.05
C TYR A 179 18.28 2.97 4.64
N HIS A 180 17.65 3.96 4.04
CA HIS A 180 18.04 4.48 2.72
C HIS A 180 19.40 5.19 2.73
N GLU A 181 19.80 5.74 3.84
CA GLU A 181 21.13 6.31 4.05
C GLU A 181 22.21 5.26 4.39
N GLY A 182 21.83 3.99 4.55
CA GLY A 182 22.75 2.89 4.87
C GLY A 182 23.23 2.86 6.33
N LEU A 183 22.59 3.62 7.21
CA LEU A 183 22.94 3.68 8.64
C LEU A 183 22.39 2.49 9.42
N VAL A 184 21.34 1.86 8.95
CA VAL A 184 20.77 0.60 9.47
C VAL A 184 20.65 -0.40 8.32
N LYS A 185 20.70 -1.70 8.64
CA LYS A 185 20.78 -2.76 7.62
C LYS A 185 19.44 -3.45 7.33
N GLU A 186 18.58 -3.53 8.34
CA GLU A 186 17.31 -4.26 8.22
C GLU A 186 16.22 -3.31 7.70
N PRO A 187 15.53 -3.64 6.60
CA PRO A 187 14.40 -2.85 6.15
C PRO A 187 13.20 -3.09 7.05
N ILE A 188 12.46 -2.02 7.36
CA ILE A 188 11.14 -2.10 8.00
C ILE A 188 10.17 -1.32 7.13
N SER A 189 9.18 -2.03 6.59
CA SER A 189 8.13 -1.44 5.73
C SER A 189 7.01 -0.76 6.55
N HIS A 190 6.39 0.26 5.96
CA HIS A 190 5.09 0.78 6.43
C HIS A 190 4.03 -0.28 6.36
#